data_2fb982229faf814fa7623d7284ef3dcc
#
_entry.id   2fb982229faf814fa7623d7284ef3dcc
#
_cell.length_a   1.000
_cell.length_b   1.000
_cell.length_c   1.000
_cell.angle_alpha   90.00
_cell.angle_beta   90.00
_cell.angle_gamma   90.00
#
_symmetry.space_group_name_H-M   'P 1'
#
loop_
_entity.id
_entity.type
_entity.pdbx_description
1 polymer ?
#
loop_
_entity_poly.entity_id
_entity_poly.type
_entity_poly.pdbx_seq_one_letter_code
_entity_poly.pdbx_strand_id
1 'polypeptide(L)'
;MENSKKGKAFRPLSPEEYIRTKSGTLPIYQCLINSDWENAHLANIIIARKHPEGNITACLYLVDLYCQGVKDTTWFFNKPVTEYNGIMQDINNRLEMEETEYALVHNIIYAALEFAEDYDFHPHRDFTSVSRFMLEEDTDDTELVDIECGMDGKPAYVWTPEHSKSETQRIISKLEKNPGPGNYYILNQE
;
A
#
# COMPACT_ATOMS: atom_id res chain seq x y z
N MET A 1 -51.88 -14.52 20.45
CA MET A 1 -51.18 -13.70 19.43
C MET A 1 -49.69 -13.90 19.62
N GLU A 2 -49.14 -14.82 18.87
CA GLU A 2 -47.68 -15.14 18.94
C GLU A 2 -46.91 -14.18 18.03
N ASN A 3 -46.09 -13.35 18.64
CA ASN A 3 -45.25 -12.39 17.92
C ASN A 3 -43.96 -13.13 17.48
N SER A 4 -43.98 -13.71 16.30
CA SER A 4 -42.80 -14.32 15.66
C SER A 4 -41.77 -13.23 15.35
N LYS A 5 -40.73 -13.07 16.20
CA LYS A 5 -39.55 -12.32 15.89
C LYS A 5 -38.79 -13.07 14.78
N LYS A 6 -38.96 -12.63 13.51
CA LYS A 6 -38.09 -13.05 12.40
C LYS A 6 -36.66 -12.67 12.78
N GLY A 7 -35.85 -13.68 13.12
CA GLY A 7 -34.40 -13.52 13.26
C GLY A 7 -33.83 -12.97 11.96
N LYS A 8 -33.07 -11.86 12.02
CA LYS A 8 -32.31 -11.36 10.88
C LYS A 8 -31.36 -12.49 10.46
N ALA A 9 -31.54 -12.98 9.23
CA ALA A 9 -30.64 -13.96 8.64
C ALA A 9 -29.21 -13.35 8.68
N PHE A 10 -28.25 -14.08 9.25
CA PHE A 10 -26.85 -13.69 9.29
C PHE A 10 -26.32 -13.71 7.83
N ARG A 11 -26.07 -12.53 7.28
CA ARG A 11 -25.42 -12.39 5.96
C ARG A 11 -23.91 -12.40 6.19
N PRO A 12 -23.17 -13.34 5.59
CA PRO A 12 -21.70 -13.27 5.63
C PRO A 12 -21.22 -11.95 5.02
N LEU A 13 -20.16 -11.38 5.58
CA LEU A 13 -19.51 -10.19 5.03
C LEU A 13 -18.85 -10.53 3.69
N SER A 14 -18.87 -9.60 2.74
CA SER A 14 -18.01 -9.72 1.55
C SER A 14 -16.53 -9.63 1.95
N PRO A 15 -15.58 -10.07 1.10
CA PRO A 15 -14.16 -9.91 1.36
C PRO A 15 -13.78 -8.46 1.72
N GLU A 16 -14.25 -7.49 0.95
CA GLU A 16 -13.98 -6.06 1.17
C GLU A 16 -14.60 -5.57 2.49
N GLU A 17 -15.85 -5.96 2.78
CA GLU A 17 -16.51 -5.61 4.04
C GLU A 17 -15.76 -6.19 5.25
N TYR A 18 -15.22 -7.41 5.11
CA TYR A 18 -14.43 -8.03 6.17
C TYR A 18 -13.10 -7.29 6.36
N ILE A 19 -12.36 -7.01 5.28
CA ILE A 19 -11.11 -6.26 5.34
C ILE A 19 -11.34 -4.91 6.03
N ARG A 20 -12.37 -4.18 5.62
CA ARG A 20 -12.70 -2.85 6.17
C ARG A 20 -13.07 -2.84 7.64
N THR A 21 -13.62 -3.93 8.17
CA THR A 21 -14.25 -3.90 9.51
C THR A 21 -13.61 -4.84 10.51
N LYS A 22 -12.79 -5.78 10.06
CA LYS A 22 -12.28 -6.88 10.91
C LYS A 22 -10.77 -7.11 10.77
N SER A 23 -10.18 -6.87 9.58
CA SER A 23 -8.80 -7.27 9.34
C SER A 23 -7.79 -6.56 10.24
N GLY A 24 -8.01 -5.30 10.58
CA GLY A 24 -7.13 -4.55 11.48
C GLY A 24 -6.99 -5.16 12.89
N THR A 25 -7.95 -5.99 13.30
CA THR A 25 -7.90 -6.70 14.59
C THR A 25 -7.21 -8.06 14.53
N LEU A 26 -6.88 -8.56 13.34
CA LEU A 26 -6.16 -9.81 13.18
C LEU A 26 -4.66 -9.59 13.47
N PRO A 27 -3.98 -10.58 14.09
CA PRO A 27 -2.54 -10.46 14.30
C PRO A 27 -1.79 -10.42 12.98
N ILE A 28 -0.70 -9.65 12.95
CA ILE A 28 0.26 -9.67 11.84
C ILE A 28 0.84 -11.08 11.73
N TYR A 29 0.84 -11.61 10.52
CA TYR A 29 1.44 -12.90 10.19
C TYR A 29 2.83 -12.71 9.61
N GLN A 30 2.97 -11.77 8.65
CA GLN A 30 4.22 -11.48 7.96
C GLN A 30 4.16 -10.11 7.30
N CYS A 31 5.29 -9.42 7.28
CA CYS A 31 5.50 -8.24 6.43
C CYS A 31 6.71 -8.51 5.52
N LEU A 32 6.56 -8.20 4.23
CA LEU A 32 7.62 -8.34 3.23
C LEU A 32 7.80 -7.03 2.48
N ILE A 33 9.04 -6.78 2.03
CA ILE A 33 9.40 -5.64 1.20
C ILE A 33 10.46 -6.06 0.17
N ASN A 34 10.50 -5.44 -1.00
CA ASN A 34 11.59 -5.69 -1.96
C ASN A 34 12.93 -5.14 -1.44
N SER A 35 14.01 -5.88 -1.65
CA SER A 35 15.32 -5.59 -1.07
C SER A 35 15.96 -4.26 -1.54
N ASP A 36 15.56 -3.77 -2.72
CA ASP A 36 16.12 -2.57 -3.35
C ASP A 36 15.24 -1.30 -3.19
N TRP A 37 14.23 -1.34 -2.32
CA TRP A 37 13.23 -0.28 -2.19
C TRP A 37 13.82 1.11 -1.90
N GLU A 38 14.88 1.19 -1.08
CA GLU A 38 15.55 2.46 -0.75
C GLU A 38 16.22 3.09 -1.99
N ASN A 39 16.98 2.27 -2.74
CA ASN A 39 17.67 2.76 -3.93
C ASN A 39 16.70 3.09 -5.07
N ALA A 40 15.66 2.29 -5.22
CA ALA A 40 14.64 2.48 -6.25
C ALA A 40 13.64 3.60 -5.89
N HIS A 41 13.53 3.99 -4.61
CA HIS A 41 12.46 4.82 -4.06
C HIS A 41 11.06 4.28 -4.46
N LEU A 42 10.99 2.96 -4.61
CA LEU A 42 9.78 2.24 -5.00
C LEU A 42 9.67 0.97 -4.15
N ALA A 43 8.74 0.98 -3.21
CA ALA A 43 8.53 -0.14 -2.32
C ALA A 43 7.34 -1.00 -2.76
N ASN A 44 7.61 -2.30 -2.96
CA ASN A 44 6.60 -3.34 -3.06
C ASN A 44 6.44 -3.96 -1.67
N ILE A 45 5.33 -3.68 -1.01
CA ILE A 45 5.09 -4.08 0.38
C ILE A 45 3.97 -5.11 0.43
N ILE A 46 4.14 -6.14 1.25
CA ILE A 46 3.10 -7.10 1.58
C ILE A 46 2.88 -7.09 3.09
N ILE A 47 1.62 -6.89 3.49
CA ILE A 47 1.19 -7.02 4.88
C ILE A 47 0.16 -8.14 4.94
N ALA A 48 0.49 -9.19 5.68
CA ALA A 48 -0.36 -10.37 5.86
C ALA A 48 -0.82 -10.49 7.31
N ARG A 49 -2.10 -10.82 7.50
CA ARG A 49 -2.73 -11.03 8.79
C ARG A 49 -3.37 -12.43 8.85
N LYS A 50 -3.30 -13.06 10.00
CA LYS A 50 -3.73 -14.46 10.20
C LYS A 50 -5.08 -14.53 10.88
N HIS A 51 -5.99 -15.27 10.27
CA HIS A 51 -7.29 -15.62 10.85
C HIS A 51 -7.17 -16.67 11.97
N PRO A 52 -8.14 -16.74 12.90
CA PRO A 52 -8.16 -17.75 13.96
C PRO A 52 -8.12 -19.19 13.46
N GLU A 53 -8.75 -19.45 12.31
CA GLU A 53 -8.76 -20.76 11.63
C GLU A 53 -7.45 -21.07 10.88
N GLY A 54 -6.50 -20.12 10.84
CA GLY A 54 -5.16 -20.30 10.27
C GLY A 54 -5.00 -19.78 8.84
N ASN A 55 -6.07 -19.38 8.17
CA ASN A 55 -6.00 -18.76 6.83
C ASN A 55 -5.38 -17.36 6.88
N ILE A 56 -4.95 -16.85 5.74
CA ILE A 56 -4.26 -15.57 5.60
C ILE A 56 -5.08 -14.61 4.74
N THR A 57 -5.18 -13.37 5.20
CA THR A 57 -5.57 -12.22 4.39
C THR A 57 -4.35 -11.32 4.24
N ALA A 58 -4.02 -10.94 3.01
CA ALA A 58 -2.86 -10.10 2.73
C ALA A 58 -3.20 -8.99 1.75
N CYS A 59 -2.58 -7.83 1.92
CA CYS A 59 -2.58 -6.73 0.96
C CYS A 59 -1.17 -6.50 0.42
N LEU A 60 -1.10 -6.19 -0.88
CA LEU A 60 0.08 -5.73 -1.56
C LEU A 60 -0.08 -4.25 -1.84
N TYR A 61 1.01 -3.51 -1.67
CA TYR A 61 1.07 -2.08 -1.94
C TYR A 61 2.26 -1.78 -2.84
N LEU A 62 2.04 -1.00 -3.88
CA LEU A 62 3.10 -0.37 -4.67
C LEU A 62 3.20 1.08 -4.22
N VAL A 63 4.29 1.41 -3.54
CA VAL A 63 4.51 2.71 -2.90
C VAL A 63 5.64 3.45 -3.60
N ASP A 64 5.34 4.59 -4.15
CA ASP A 64 6.29 5.50 -4.79
C ASP A 64 6.70 6.58 -3.79
N LEU A 65 7.96 6.55 -3.39
CA LEU A 65 8.53 7.48 -2.43
C LEU A 65 8.98 8.78 -3.08
N TYR A 66 9.03 8.85 -4.41
CA TYR A 66 9.43 10.06 -5.11
C TYR A 66 8.36 11.15 -5.15
N CYS A 67 7.08 10.83 -5.38
CA CYS A 67 6.02 11.82 -5.36
C CYS A 67 4.58 11.28 -5.38
N GLN A 68 4.35 10.02 -5.74
CA GLN A 68 2.98 9.56 -6.04
C GLN A 68 2.31 8.81 -4.87
N GLY A 69 3.07 8.45 -3.82
CA GLY A 69 2.53 7.71 -2.69
C GLY A 69 2.08 6.29 -3.07
N VAL A 70 0.96 5.83 -2.59
CA VAL A 70 0.43 4.50 -2.91
C VAL A 70 -0.17 4.49 -4.32
N LYS A 71 0.61 4.03 -5.29
CA LYS A 71 0.25 4.00 -6.73
C LYS A 71 -0.74 2.90 -7.07
N ASP A 72 -0.59 1.74 -6.42
CA ASP A 72 -1.44 0.58 -6.68
C ASP A 72 -1.55 -0.28 -5.42
N THR A 73 -2.62 -1.07 -5.36
CA THR A 73 -2.83 -2.04 -4.30
C THR A 73 -3.76 -3.15 -4.74
N THR A 74 -3.52 -4.34 -4.22
CA THR A 74 -4.40 -5.50 -4.39
C THR A 74 -4.45 -6.31 -3.11
N TRP A 75 -5.39 -7.26 -3.01
CA TRP A 75 -5.51 -8.08 -1.81
C TRP A 75 -5.91 -9.52 -2.12
N PHE A 76 -5.57 -10.41 -1.21
CA PHE A 76 -6.01 -11.80 -1.14
C PHE A 76 -6.77 -12.00 0.16
N PHE A 77 -7.96 -12.56 0.09
CA PHE A 77 -8.81 -12.74 1.25
C PHE A 77 -8.90 -14.21 1.66
N ASN A 78 -8.65 -14.47 2.96
CA ASN A 78 -8.92 -15.75 3.64
C ASN A 78 -8.35 -16.97 2.91
N LYS A 79 -7.08 -16.87 2.45
CA LYS A 79 -6.40 -17.93 1.70
C LYS A 79 -5.80 -18.98 2.65
N PRO A 80 -5.93 -20.28 2.36
CA PRO A 80 -5.14 -21.29 3.04
C PRO A 80 -3.65 -20.95 2.98
N VAL A 81 -2.90 -21.26 4.06
CA VAL A 81 -1.46 -20.96 4.14
C VAL A 81 -0.69 -21.53 2.95
N THR A 82 -1.06 -22.72 2.46
CA THR A 82 -0.43 -23.33 1.28
C THR A 82 -0.64 -22.51 0.00
N GLU A 83 -1.84 -21.94 -0.20
CA GLU A 83 -2.14 -21.06 -1.33
C GLU A 83 -1.40 -19.72 -1.19
N TYR A 84 -1.42 -19.15 0.02
CA TYR A 84 -0.65 -17.93 0.32
C TYR A 84 0.84 -18.11 0.02
N ASN A 85 1.46 -19.19 0.49
CA ASN A 85 2.88 -19.47 0.25
C ASN A 85 3.18 -19.62 -1.25
N GLY A 86 2.29 -20.24 -2.02
CA GLY A 86 2.44 -20.32 -3.48
C GLY A 86 2.44 -18.95 -4.15
N ILE A 87 1.51 -18.07 -3.74
CA ILE A 87 1.46 -16.68 -4.24
C ILE A 87 2.74 -15.91 -3.87
N MET A 88 3.21 -16.05 -2.63
CA MET A 88 4.45 -15.39 -2.18
C MET A 88 5.68 -15.90 -2.95
N GLN A 89 5.74 -17.19 -3.26
CA GLN A 89 6.80 -17.74 -4.09
C GLN A 89 6.79 -17.15 -5.51
N ASP A 90 5.61 -17.01 -6.12
CA ASP A 90 5.48 -16.41 -7.46
C ASP A 90 5.88 -14.93 -7.47
N ILE A 91 5.57 -14.19 -6.41
CA ILE A 91 6.00 -12.79 -6.24
C ILE A 91 7.52 -12.73 -6.05
N ASN A 92 8.07 -13.56 -5.18
CA ASN A 92 9.51 -13.58 -4.88
C ASN A 92 10.37 -14.00 -6.10
N ASN A 93 9.83 -14.77 -7.03
CA ASN A 93 10.50 -15.09 -8.29
C ASN A 93 10.65 -13.87 -9.22
N ARG A 94 9.90 -12.80 -9.00
CA ARG A 94 9.90 -11.56 -9.81
C ARG A 94 10.52 -10.38 -9.09
N LEU A 95 10.30 -10.31 -7.78
CA LEU A 95 10.75 -9.26 -6.89
C LEU A 95 11.50 -9.93 -5.76
N GLU A 96 12.74 -9.54 -5.52
CA GLU A 96 13.51 -10.05 -4.39
C GLU A 96 12.93 -9.50 -3.09
N MET A 97 12.04 -10.29 -2.47
CA MET A 97 11.32 -9.89 -1.26
C MET A 97 12.04 -10.39 -0.01
N GLU A 98 12.13 -9.56 1.00
CA GLU A 98 12.68 -9.90 2.32
C GLU A 98 11.66 -9.65 3.43
N GLU A 99 11.78 -10.39 4.52
CA GLU A 99 10.93 -10.22 5.70
C GLU A 99 11.41 -9.01 6.50
N THR A 100 10.45 -8.22 6.98
CA THR A 100 10.74 -6.99 7.70
C THR A 100 9.73 -6.75 8.84
N GLU A 101 10.05 -5.79 9.70
CA GLU A 101 9.18 -5.38 10.80
C GLU A 101 7.98 -4.55 10.30
N TYR A 102 6.84 -4.73 10.99
CA TYR A 102 5.62 -3.98 10.65
C TYR A 102 5.82 -2.46 10.76
N ALA A 103 6.57 -1.99 11.75
CA ALA A 103 6.84 -0.57 11.94
C ALA A 103 7.49 0.05 10.69
N LEU A 104 8.46 -0.62 10.06
CA LEU A 104 9.10 -0.10 8.84
C LEU A 104 8.08 0.07 7.70
N VAL A 105 7.34 -0.97 7.36
CA VAL A 105 6.39 -0.91 6.23
C VAL A 105 5.24 0.06 6.49
N HIS A 106 4.81 0.19 7.74
CA HIS A 106 3.81 1.17 8.17
C HIS A 106 4.31 2.59 7.90
N ASN A 107 5.51 2.94 8.40
CA ASN A 107 6.10 4.26 8.22
C ASN A 107 6.37 4.59 6.74
N ILE A 108 6.84 3.63 5.93
CA ILE A 108 7.04 3.83 4.49
C ILE A 108 5.72 4.24 3.81
N ILE A 109 4.63 3.54 4.12
CA ILE A 109 3.32 3.83 3.51
C ILE A 109 2.83 5.22 3.92
N TYR A 110 2.86 5.55 5.22
CA TYR A 110 2.34 6.83 5.71
C TYR A 110 3.21 8.01 5.32
N ALA A 111 4.55 7.90 5.38
CA ALA A 111 5.46 8.94 4.91
C ALA A 111 5.26 9.24 3.40
N ALA A 112 5.12 8.19 2.58
CA ALA A 112 4.86 8.37 1.16
C ALA A 112 3.48 9.01 0.88
N LEU A 113 2.45 8.69 1.69
CA LEU A 113 1.13 9.31 1.56
C LEU A 113 1.17 10.79 1.91
N GLU A 114 1.79 11.15 3.04
CA GLU A 114 1.94 12.53 3.48
C GLU A 114 2.71 13.35 2.45
N PHE A 115 3.88 12.86 2.02
CA PHE A 115 4.68 13.53 0.99
C PHE A 115 3.93 13.70 -0.33
N ALA A 116 3.18 12.71 -0.76
CA ALA A 116 2.38 12.78 -1.99
C ALA A 116 1.24 13.81 -1.89
N GLU A 117 0.59 13.91 -0.71
CA GLU A 117 -0.50 14.86 -0.48
C GLU A 117 -0.03 16.31 -0.58
N ASP A 118 1.20 16.63 -0.16
CA ASP A 118 1.81 17.96 -0.29
C ASP A 118 1.86 18.45 -1.75
N TYR A 119 1.86 17.51 -2.71
CA TYR A 119 1.91 17.79 -4.15
C TYR A 119 0.62 17.42 -4.89
N ASP A 120 -0.52 17.36 -4.19
CA ASP A 120 -1.84 17.01 -4.76
C ASP A 120 -1.93 15.59 -5.33
N PHE A 121 -1.01 14.68 -5.02
CA PHE A 121 -1.16 13.28 -5.40
C PHE A 121 -2.01 12.54 -4.37
N HIS A 122 -2.93 11.73 -4.85
CA HIS A 122 -3.82 10.95 -4.01
C HIS A 122 -3.57 9.46 -4.24
N PRO A 123 -3.71 8.64 -3.19
CA PRO A 123 -3.48 7.21 -3.28
C PRO A 123 -4.48 6.54 -4.22
N HIS A 124 -4.12 5.34 -4.67
CA HIS A 124 -5.00 4.49 -5.46
C HIS A 124 -6.37 4.33 -4.79
N ARG A 125 -7.44 4.34 -5.59
CA ARG A 125 -8.82 4.25 -5.08
C ARG A 125 -9.05 3.06 -4.15
N ASP A 126 -8.49 1.90 -4.48
CA ASP A 126 -8.66 0.68 -3.72
C ASP A 126 -7.87 0.70 -2.39
N PHE A 127 -6.83 1.54 -2.28
CA PHE A 127 -6.21 1.84 -1.00
C PHE A 127 -7.22 2.51 -0.08
N THR A 128 -7.79 3.61 -0.51
CA THR A 128 -8.76 4.39 0.31
C THR A 128 -10.00 3.57 0.68
N SER A 129 -10.46 2.70 -0.22
CA SER A 129 -11.71 1.96 -0.04
C SER A 129 -11.55 0.64 0.72
N VAL A 130 -10.38 -0.03 0.63
CA VAL A 130 -10.20 -1.39 1.17
C VAL A 130 -8.87 -1.57 1.89
N SER A 131 -7.73 -1.46 1.20
CA SER A 131 -6.46 -1.97 1.74
C SER A 131 -5.89 -1.14 2.89
N ARG A 132 -6.25 0.15 3.01
CA ARG A 132 -5.87 0.97 4.17
C ARG A 132 -6.30 0.36 5.52
N PHE A 133 -7.37 -0.40 5.54
CA PHE A 133 -7.90 -1.02 6.76
C PHE A 133 -7.13 -2.28 7.21
N MET A 134 -6.12 -2.68 6.46
CA MET A 134 -5.11 -3.65 6.90
C MET A 134 -4.03 -2.99 7.77
N LEU A 135 -3.90 -1.66 7.68
CA LEU A 135 -2.97 -0.88 8.49
C LEU A 135 -3.63 -0.48 9.82
N GLU A 136 -2.82 -0.29 10.82
CA GLU A 136 -3.20 0.42 12.05
C GLU A 136 -3.25 1.93 11.74
N GLU A 137 -4.00 2.68 12.53
CA GLU A 137 -4.02 4.13 12.41
C GLU A 137 -2.62 4.68 12.77
N ASP A 138 -2.17 5.67 12.01
CA ASP A 138 -0.95 6.39 12.35
C ASP A 138 -1.24 7.34 13.51
N THR A 139 -0.57 7.10 14.63
CA THR A 139 -0.79 7.85 15.87
C THR A 139 0.56 8.19 16.52
N ASP A 140 0.54 9.11 17.48
CA ASP A 140 1.75 9.49 18.24
C ASP A 140 2.37 8.31 19.02
N ASP A 141 1.63 7.22 19.21
CA ASP A 141 2.12 5.99 19.87
C ASP A 141 2.79 5.02 18.88
N THR A 142 2.74 5.29 17.58
CA THR A 142 3.37 4.44 16.55
C THR A 142 4.90 4.62 16.61
N GLU A 143 5.64 3.51 16.56
CA GLU A 143 7.10 3.54 16.48
C GLU A 143 7.52 4.29 15.21
N LEU A 144 8.30 5.36 15.37
CA LEU A 144 8.74 6.20 14.25
C LEU A 144 10.02 5.63 13.63
N VAL A 145 9.96 5.45 12.30
CA VAL A 145 11.10 5.15 11.45
C VAL A 145 11.23 6.31 10.46
N ASP A 146 12.40 6.91 10.40
CA ASP A 146 12.67 8.03 9.47
C ASP A 146 12.74 7.50 8.04
N ILE A 147 11.87 8.01 7.18
CA ILE A 147 11.75 7.58 5.77
C ILE A 147 12.00 8.78 4.87
N GLU A 148 13.05 8.67 4.05
CA GLU A 148 13.36 9.70 3.06
C GLU A 148 12.39 9.61 1.86
N CYS A 149 11.69 10.72 1.61
CA CYS A 149 10.80 10.87 0.45
C CYS A 149 11.34 11.96 -0.49
N GLY A 150 11.06 11.79 -1.78
CA GLY A 150 11.56 12.68 -2.82
C GLY A 150 13.05 12.49 -3.12
N MET A 151 13.61 13.47 -3.80
CA MET A 151 15.04 13.58 -4.09
C MET A 151 15.52 14.94 -3.58
N ASP A 152 16.45 14.95 -2.64
CA ASP A 152 16.86 16.19 -1.96
C ASP A 152 15.68 16.99 -1.38
N GLY A 153 14.66 16.28 -0.83
CA GLY A 153 13.44 16.87 -0.27
C GLY A 153 12.47 17.45 -1.29
N LYS A 154 12.68 17.22 -2.60
CA LYS A 154 11.81 17.65 -3.69
C LYS A 154 11.15 16.44 -4.35
N PRO A 155 9.91 16.60 -4.85
CA PRO A 155 9.27 15.51 -5.59
C PRO A 155 10.03 15.22 -6.88
N ALA A 156 10.09 13.94 -7.23
CA ALA A 156 10.70 13.47 -8.46
C ALA A 156 9.73 12.57 -9.23
N TYR A 157 9.76 12.61 -10.53
CA TYR A 157 9.01 11.72 -11.41
C TYR A 157 9.96 10.87 -12.24
N VAL A 158 9.88 9.56 -12.08
CA VAL A 158 10.63 8.61 -12.91
C VAL A 158 9.80 8.30 -14.15
N TRP A 159 10.25 8.80 -15.30
CA TRP A 159 9.64 8.48 -16.57
C TRP A 159 10.15 7.12 -17.08
N THR A 160 9.22 6.28 -17.53
CA THR A 160 9.51 5.02 -18.22
C THR A 160 8.75 4.95 -19.54
N PRO A 161 9.25 4.22 -20.56
CA PRO A 161 8.54 4.04 -21.84
C PRO A 161 7.16 3.39 -21.71
N GLU A 162 6.89 2.71 -20.61
CA GLU A 162 5.62 2.04 -20.32
C GLU A 162 4.51 3.02 -19.89
N HIS A 163 4.89 4.20 -19.40
CA HIS A 163 3.93 5.23 -19.01
C HIS A 163 3.23 5.79 -20.24
N SER A 164 1.90 5.85 -20.19
CA SER A 164 1.14 6.49 -21.23
C SER A 164 1.42 8.01 -21.29
N LYS A 165 1.35 8.60 -22.48
CA LYS A 165 1.52 10.06 -22.65
C LYS A 165 0.56 10.87 -21.76
N SER A 166 -0.68 10.40 -21.59
CA SER A 166 -1.68 11.06 -20.76
C SER A 166 -1.32 11.02 -19.27
N GLU A 167 -0.79 9.91 -18.80
CA GLU A 167 -0.34 9.76 -17.42
C GLU A 167 0.88 10.64 -17.13
N THR A 168 1.90 10.57 -17.99
CA THR A 168 3.08 11.43 -17.91
C THR A 168 2.68 12.91 -17.86
N GLN A 169 1.82 13.35 -18.77
CA GLN A 169 1.38 14.74 -18.82
C GLN A 169 0.59 15.16 -17.58
N ARG A 170 -0.25 14.26 -17.04
CA ARG A 170 -0.99 14.50 -15.80
C ARG A 170 -0.05 14.71 -14.62
N ILE A 171 0.98 13.87 -14.48
CA ILE A 171 1.96 13.95 -13.39
C ILE A 171 2.77 15.25 -13.52
N ILE A 172 3.35 15.52 -14.69
CA ILE A 172 4.15 16.72 -14.93
C ILE A 172 3.31 18.00 -14.70
N SER A 173 2.07 18.05 -15.19
CA SER A 173 1.20 19.21 -14.96
C SER A 173 0.90 19.47 -13.48
N LYS A 174 0.83 18.43 -12.66
CA LYS A 174 0.71 18.60 -11.21
C LYS A 174 1.97 19.20 -10.61
N LEU A 175 3.14 18.64 -10.95
CA LEU A 175 4.43 19.14 -10.46
C LEU A 175 4.74 20.56 -10.94
N GLU A 176 4.34 20.93 -12.16
CA GLU A 176 4.43 22.31 -12.66
C GLU A 176 3.54 23.29 -11.89
N LYS A 177 2.38 22.82 -11.42
CA LYS A 177 1.46 23.63 -10.62
C LYS A 177 1.92 23.72 -9.15
N ASN A 178 2.38 22.63 -8.58
CA ASN A 178 2.83 22.49 -7.21
C ASN A 178 3.89 21.39 -7.12
N PRO A 179 5.15 21.71 -6.83
CA PRO A 179 5.74 22.92 -6.27
C PRO A 179 6.15 24.00 -7.29
N GLY A 180 5.90 23.80 -8.58
CA GLY A 180 6.24 24.73 -9.64
C GLY A 180 7.59 24.45 -10.31
N PRO A 181 7.84 25.11 -11.47
CA PRO A 181 9.04 24.86 -12.27
C PRO A 181 10.35 25.03 -11.47
N GLY A 182 11.28 24.09 -11.65
CA GLY A 182 12.59 24.09 -10.97
C GLY A 182 12.59 23.55 -9.53
N ASN A 183 11.41 23.16 -9.02
CA ASN A 183 11.28 22.59 -7.66
C ASN A 183 10.92 21.10 -7.68
N TYR A 184 11.08 20.43 -8.80
CA TYR A 184 10.90 18.99 -8.95
C TYR A 184 11.93 18.44 -9.94
N TYR A 185 12.10 17.13 -9.94
CA TYR A 185 12.98 16.42 -10.86
C TYR A 185 12.17 15.54 -11.83
N ILE A 186 12.70 15.39 -13.04
CA ILE A 186 12.27 14.34 -13.99
C ILE A 186 13.47 13.44 -14.23
N LEU A 187 13.33 12.18 -13.86
CA LEU A 187 14.35 11.15 -13.99
C LEU A 187 13.96 10.23 -15.15
N ASN A 188 14.93 9.87 -15.98
CA ASN A 188 14.74 8.88 -17.04
C ASN A 188 15.31 7.55 -16.53
N GLN A 189 14.53 6.50 -16.58
CA GLN A 189 15.04 5.16 -16.39
C GLN A 189 15.72 4.73 -17.71
N GLU A 190 17.04 4.57 -17.71
CA GLU A 190 17.81 4.04 -18.84
C GLU A 190 17.56 2.56 -19.08
#